data_650feb113463e004cd3d76a361e59aa8
#
_entry.id   650feb113463e004cd3d76a361e59aa8
#
_cell.length_a   1.000
_cell.length_b   1.000
_cell.length_c   1.000
_cell.angle_alpha   90.00
_cell.angle_beta   90.00
_cell.angle_gamma   90.00
#
_symmetry.space_group_name_H-M   'P 1'
#
loop_
_entity.id
_entity.type
_entity.pdbx_description
1 polymer ?
#
loop_
_entity_poly.entity_id
_entity_poly.type
_entity_poly.pdbx_seq_one_letter_code
_entity_poly.pdbx_strand_id
1 'polypeptide(L)'
;MKKQTKLVAVLSTAALLAIGASMTSFAATGWAEEDGTWVYYDRNGDKVTDKWAKSGNNWYYLDSDGEMAVDQLIEDGDNYYYVDVNGVMAANQWVAIDNEDAGDDNEPEHYWYYFQANGKALKQGDSSNVALKTVNGKKYAFDDEGKMLYGWVAADNAERIDDTDGDAFKDGDYYFGGEDDGAMTTGWLLMDISYDEASSDYVIAPAFNDDEDQSRWFYFKSNGKKIKAEGDDIQKGKTINGKKYEFDQYGVMTAE
;
A
#
# COMPACT_ATOMS: atom_id res chain seq x y z
N MET A 1 16.77 21.17 7.10
CA MET A 1 15.86 20.93 8.25
C MET A 1 15.75 19.41 8.40
N LYS A 2 16.08 18.84 9.55
CA LYS A 2 16.06 17.38 9.76
C LYS A 2 14.61 16.89 9.81
N LYS A 3 14.20 16.04 8.86
CA LYS A 3 12.93 15.31 8.91
C LYS A 3 13.00 14.32 10.08
N GLN A 4 12.12 14.44 11.02
CA GLN A 4 11.95 13.45 12.09
C GLN A 4 11.10 12.32 11.55
N THR A 5 11.72 11.19 11.31
CA THR A 5 11.04 9.92 11.06
C THR A 5 10.29 9.53 12.35
N LYS A 6 8.98 9.51 12.30
CA LYS A 6 8.17 8.98 13.39
C LYS A 6 8.18 7.46 13.28
N LEU A 7 9.14 6.83 13.93
CA LEU A 7 9.04 5.42 14.25
C LEU A 7 7.85 5.26 15.21
N VAL A 8 6.76 4.68 14.76
CA VAL A 8 5.72 4.16 15.65
C VAL A 8 6.20 2.80 16.12
N ALA A 9 7.05 2.80 17.13
CA ALA A 9 7.34 1.58 17.85
C ALA A 9 6.09 1.21 18.65
N VAL A 10 5.31 0.27 18.16
CA VAL A 10 4.29 -0.40 18.97
C VAL A 10 5.05 -1.33 19.90
N LEU A 11 5.25 -0.90 21.14
CA LEU A 11 5.69 -1.77 22.22
C LEU A 11 4.55 -2.74 22.53
N SER A 12 4.51 -3.87 21.84
CA SER A 12 3.73 -5.02 22.28
C SER A 12 4.53 -5.72 23.36
N THR A 13 4.05 -5.67 24.60
CA THR A 13 4.56 -6.51 25.67
C THR A 13 4.28 -7.96 25.32
N ALA A 14 5.30 -8.63 24.78
CA ALA A 14 5.29 -10.08 24.61
C ALA A 14 5.15 -10.71 26.00
N ALA A 15 4.00 -11.30 26.26
CA ALA A 15 3.88 -12.23 27.36
C ALA A 15 4.60 -13.52 26.94
N LEU A 16 5.90 -13.57 27.17
CA LEU A 16 6.68 -14.80 27.13
C LEU A 16 6.07 -15.78 28.11
N LEU A 17 5.36 -16.77 27.59
CA LEU A 17 4.97 -17.93 28.34
C LEU A 17 6.23 -18.77 28.63
N ALA A 18 6.96 -18.45 29.69
CA ALA A 18 7.99 -19.31 30.20
C ALA A 18 7.31 -20.57 30.81
N ILE A 19 7.14 -21.58 29.97
CA ILE A 19 6.80 -22.92 30.44
C ILE A 19 8.10 -23.73 30.41
N GLY A 20 8.83 -23.66 31.50
CA GLY A 20 9.90 -24.63 31.77
C GLY A 20 9.28 -26.00 32.04
N ALA A 21 9.32 -26.88 31.04
CA ALA A 21 8.95 -28.28 31.21
C ALA A 21 10.18 -29.17 31.09
N SER A 22 10.54 -29.84 32.19
CA SER A 22 11.45 -30.95 32.18
C SER A 22 10.87 -32.12 31.39
N MET A 23 11.57 -32.59 30.39
CA MET A 23 11.19 -33.69 29.50
C MET A 23 10.99 -34.98 30.25
N THR A 24 9.76 -35.40 30.40
CA THR A 24 9.40 -36.83 30.57
C THR A 24 8.55 -37.21 29.37
N SER A 25 8.86 -38.35 28.74
CA SER A 25 8.34 -38.87 27.49
C SER A 25 6.82 -39.08 27.47
N PHE A 26 6.06 -38.01 27.34
CA PHE A 26 4.70 -37.99 26.82
C PHE A 26 4.73 -37.16 25.56
N ALA A 27 3.98 -37.56 24.53
CA ALA A 27 3.82 -36.76 23.32
C ALA A 27 3.53 -35.31 23.73
N ALA A 28 4.48 -34.42 23.48
CA ALA A 28 4.31 -33.00 23.80
C ALA A 28 3.08 -32.52 23.04
N THR A 29 2.15 -31.85 23.71
CA THR A 29 1.03 -31.16 23.05
C THR A 29 1.12 -29.68 23.34
N GLY A 30 0.87 -28.82 22.36
CA GLY A 30 1.00 -27.39 22.51
C GLY A 30 2.38 -26.87 22.08
N TRP A 31 2.71 -25.69 22.56
CA TRP A 31 3.95 -25.00 22.22
C TRP A 31 5.16 -25.61 22.93
N ALA A 32 6.24 -25.78 22.17
CA ALA A 32 7.56 -26.22 22.64
C ALA A 32 8.66 -25.40 21.97
N GLU A 33 9.81 -25.30 22.62
CA GLU A 33 11.02 -24.68 22.04
C GLU A 33 11.99 -25.79 21.64
N GLU A 34 12.40 -25.80 20.38
CA GLU A 34 13.34 -26.74 19.81
C GLU A 34 14.41 -25.96 19.04
N ASP A 35 15.67 -26.20 19.36
CA ASP A 35 16.83 -25.59 18.70
C ASP A 35 16.78 -24.05 18.62
N GLY A 36 16.10 -23.41 19.58
CA GLY A 36 15.93 -21.94 19.64
C GLY A 36 14.73 -21.41 18.86
N THR A 37 13.91 -22.29 18.30
CA THR A 37 12.70 -21.93 17.55
C THR A 37 11.46 -22.50 18.23
N TRP A 38 10.33 -21.78 18.15
CA TRP A 38 9.06 -22.26 18.66
C TRP A 38 8.37 -23.16 17.64
N VAL A 39 7.87 -24.32 18.13
CA VAL A 39 7.09 -25.31 17.37
C VAL A 39 5.78 -25.58 18.09
N TYR A 40 4.80 -26.13 17.41
CA TYR A 40 3.51 -26.49 17.99
C TYR A 40 3.16 -27.95 17.67
N TYR A 41 2.80 -28.71 18.71
CA TYR A 41 2.33 -30.08 18.61
C TYR A 41 0.83 -30.17 18.80
N ASP A 42 0.13 -30.87 17.91
CA ASP A 42 -1.30 -31.08 17.98
C ASP A 42 -1.67 -32.07 19.12
N ARG A 43 -2.95 -32.40 19.22
CA ARG A 43 -3.46 -33.30 20.26
C ARG A 43 -2.99 -34.75 20.10
N ASN A 44 -2.52 -35.12 18.92
CA ASN A 44 -1.99 -36.45 18.64
C ASN A 44 -0.47 -36.52 18.92
N GLY A 45 0.16 -35.37 19.20
CA GLY A 45 1.60 -35.24 19.35
C GLY A 45 2.33 -35.09 18.02
N ASP A 46 1.62 -34.75 16.95
CA ASP A 46 2.22 -34.48 15.65
C ASP A 46 2.60 -32.99 15.55
N LYS A 47 3.80 -32.73 14.99
CA LYS A 47 4.27 -31.37 14.73
C LYS A 47 3.39 -30.72 13.67
N VAL A 48 2.86 -29.56 13.95
CA VAL A 48 1.99 -28.79 13.05
C VAL A 48 2.84 -28.04 12.05
N THR A 49 2.53 -28.12 10.75
CA THR A 49 3.17 -27.42 9.66
C THR A 49 2.15 -26.70 8.78
N ASP A 50 2.56 -25.63 8.11
CA ASP A 50 1.75 -24.83 7.16
C ASP A 50 0.37 -24.44 7.74
N LYS A 51 0.33 -24.03 8.99
CA LYS A 51 -0.93 -23.74 9.70
C LYS A 51 -0.82 -22.67 10.75
N TRP A 52 -1.96 -22.01 10.93
CA TRP A 52 -2.17 -21.09 12.04
C TRP A 52 -2.47 -21.83 13.35
N ALA A 53 -1.75 -21.43 14.40
CA ALA A 53 -1.98 -21.88 15.78
C ALA A 53 -2.34 -20.70 16.67
N LYS A 54 -3.30 -20.89 17.57
CA LYS A 54 -3.74 -19.85 18.51
C LYS A 54 -3.14 -20.07 19.89
N SER A 55 -2.60 -19.01 20.48
CA SER A 55 -2.19 -18.99 21.89
C SER A 55 -2.75 -17.73 22.55
N GLY A 56 -3.59 -17.92 23.57
CA GLY A 56 -4.32 -16.81 24.17
C GLY A 56 -5.19 -16.07 23.17
N ASN A 57 -4.92 -14.78 22.97
CA ASN A 57 -5.62 -13.94 21.99
C ASN A 57 -4.87 -13.80 20.66
N ASN A 58 -3.66 -14.33 20.56
CA ASN A 58 -2.78 -14.17 19.41
C ASN A 58 -2.81 -15.39 18.49
N TRP A 59 -2.58 -15.13 17.20
CA TRP A 59 -2.38 -16.13 16.18
C TRP A 59 -0.92 -16.13 15.74
N TYR A 60 -0.40 -17.31 15.48
CA TYR A 60 0.98 -17.60 15.05
C TYR A 60 0.94 -18.54 13.86
N TYR A 61 1.85 -18.40 12.93
CA TYR A 61 1.95 -19.31 11.79
C TYR A 61 3.12 -20.28 11.98
N LEU A 62 2.89 -21.55 11.73
CA LEU A 62 3.92 -22.58 11.66
C LEU A 62 4.20 -22.84 10.16
N ASP A 63 5.43 -22.67 9.76
CA ASP A 63 5.88 -22.89 8.38
C ASP A 63 5.93 -24.37 7.97
N SER A 64 6.49 -24.68 6.81
CA SER A 64 6.62 -26.04 6.28
C SER A 64 7.51 -26.96 7.13
N ASP A 65 8.46 -26.39 7.86
CA ASP A 65 9.34 -27.10 8.79
C ASP A 65 8.72 -27.22 10.20
N GLY A 66 7.55 -26.60 10.40
CA GLY A 66 6.82 -26.53 11.65
C GLY A 66 7.42 -25.53 12.63
N GLU A 67 8.24 -24.62 12.16
CA GLU A 67 8.81 -23.55 12.95
C GLU A 67 7.89 -22.32 12.95
N MET A 68 7.84 -21.59 14.06
CA MET A 68 7.04 -20.39 14.17
C MET A 68 7.65 -19.27 13.31
N ALA A 69 6.90 -18.83 12.34
CA ALA A 69 7.25 -17.70 11.48
C ALA A 69 7.37 -16.40 12.28
N VAL A 70 8.37 -15.57 12.00
CA VAL A 70 8.59 -14.27 12.62
C VAL A 70 9.00 -13.24 11.55
N ASP A 71 8.52 -12.00 11.71
CA ASP A 71 8.88 -10.85 10.89
C ASP A 71 8.78 -11.13 9.39
N GLN A 72 7.64 -11.67 8.94
CA GLN A 72 7.46 -12.02 7.52
C GLN A 72 6.00 -11.97 7.07
N LEU A 73 5.85 -11.76 5.77
CA LEU A 73 4.58 -11.90 5.06
C LEU A 73 4.27 -13.38 4.84
N ILE A 74 3.06 -13.79 5.17
CA ILE A 74 2.55 -15.15 5.00
C ILE A 74 1.49 -15.16 3.91
N GLU A 75 1.71 -15.95 2.88
CA GLU A 75 0.68 -16.27 1.90
C GLU A 75 -0.06 -17.53 2.35
N ASP A 76 -1.37 -17.41 2.55
CA ASP A 76 -2.25 -18.53 2.90
C ASP A 76 -3.50 -18.51 1.98
N GLY A 77 -3.47 -19.37 0.97
CA GLY A 77 -4.39 -19.35 -0.15
C GLY A 77 -4.31 -18.02 -0.90
N ASP A 78 -5.46 -17.38 -1.15
CA ASP A 78 -5.52 -16.08 -1.84
C ASP A 78 -5.35 -14.88 -0.89
N ASN A 79 -4.83 -15.08 0.32
CA ASN A 79 -4.75 -14.02 1.31
C ASN A 79 -3.32 -13.84 1.83
N TYR A 80 -2.98 -12.59 2.13
CA TYR A 80 -1.73 -12.24 2.76
C TYR A 80 -1.95 -11.85 4.22
N TYR A 81 -1.04 -12.29 5.07
CA TYR A 81 -0.99 -12.00 6.50
C TYR A 81 0.44 -11.58 6.85
N TYR A 82 0.62 -10.93 7.97
CA TYR A 82 1.95 -10.63 8.48
C TYR A 82 2.05 -11.08 9.93
N VAL A 83 3.19 -11.66 10.27
CA VAL A 83 3.57 -11.95 11.66
C VAL A 83 4.75 -11.08 12.05
N ASP A 84 4.66 -10.46 13.22
CA ASP A 84 5.69 -9.55 13.73
C ASP A 84 6.94 -10.29 14.24
N VAL A 85 7.93 -9.56 14.72
CA VAL A 85 9.17 -10.10 15.30
C VAL A 85 8.97 -11.07 16.46
N ASN A 86 7.77 -11.11 17.05
CA ASN A 86 7.37 -12.06 18.07
C ASN A 86 6.50 -13.20 17.52
N GLY A 87 6.32 -13.26 16.20
CA GLY A 87 5.46 -14.22 15.51
C GLY A 87 3.96 -13.90 15.62
N VAL A 88 3.56 -12.76 16.18
CA VAL A 88 2.15 -12.43 16.38
C VAL A 88 1.55 -11.88 15.09
N MET A 89 0.42 -12.45 14.67
CA MET A 89 -0.32 -11.99 13.49
C MET A 89 -0.78 -10.54 13.65
N ALA A 90 -0.43 -9.69 12.69
CA ALA A 90 -0.88 -8.30 12.61
C ALA A 90 -2.39 -8.21 12.37
N ALA A 91 -3.06 -7.30 13.07
CA ALA A 91 -4.48 -7.04 12.89
C ALA A 91 -4.84 -5.58 13.19
N ASN A 92 -5.75 -4.99 12.39
CA ASN A 92 -6.20 -3.59 12.48
C ASN A 92 -5.04 -2.57 12.45
N GLN A 93 -4.02 -2.82 11.63
CA GLN A 93 -2.84 -1.95 11.59
C GLN A 93 -2.20 -1.90 10.21
N TRP A 94 -1.46 -0.82 9.99
CA TRP A 94 -0.53 -0.66 8.88
C TRP A 94 0.80 -1.30 9.24
N VAL A 95 1.43 -1.96 8.28
CA VAL A 95 2.78 -2.52 8.38
C VAL A 95 3.55 -2.11 7.13
N ALA A 96 4.74 -1.54 7.32
CA ALA A 96 5.73 -1.36 6.27
C ALA A 96 6.59 -2.63 6.22
N ILE A 97 6.70 -3.23 5.05
CA ILE A 97 7.52 -4.42 4.81
C ILE A 97 8.63 -4.00 3.84
N ASP A 98 9.86 -4.25 4.22
CA ASP A 98 11.04 -3.89 3.43
C ASP A 98 10.95 -4.49 2.02
N ASN A 99 11.30 -3.69 1.03
CA ASN A 99 11.36 -4.10 -0.36
C ASN A 99 12.77 -4.62 -0.69
N GLU A 100 12.88 -5.87 -1.12
CA GLU A 100 14.17 -6.47 -1.49
C GLU A 100 14.77 -5.83 -2.74
N ASP A 101 13.94 -5.23 -3.60
CA ASP A 101 14.34 -4.53 -4.82
C ASP A 101 14.58 -3.02 -4.58
N ALA A 102 14.58 -2.59 -3.31
CA ALA A 102 14.84 -1.19 -2.96
C ALA A 102 16.18 -0.69 -3.49
N GLY A 103 16.14 0.42 -4.20
CA GLY A 103 17.30 1.03 -4.86
C GLY A 103 17.34 0.86 -6.37
N ASP A 104 16.44 0.07 -6.94
CA ASP A 104 16.12 0.12 -8.35
C ASP A 104 15.26 1.36 -8.64
N ASP A 105 15.31 1.87 -9.88
CA ASP A 105 14.58 3.06 -10.29
C ASP A 105 13.08 2.90 -10.00
N ASN A 106 12.49 3.86 -9.28
CA ASN A 106 11.08 3.91 -8.84
C ASN A 106 10.60 2.86 -7.86
N GLU A 107 11.44 1.98 -7.36
CA GLU A 107 11.06 1.06 -6.32
C GLU A 107 11.17 1.73 -4.93
N PRO A 108 10.12 1.66 -4.08
CA PRO A 108 10.15 2.23 -2.74
C PRO A 108 11.05 1.42 -1.82
N GLU A 109 11.52 2.02 -0.73
CA GLU A 109 12.30 1.30 0.30
C GLU A 109 11.47 0.20 0.97
N HIS A 110 10.15 0.36 1.02
CA HIS A 110 9.21 -0.59 1.62
C HIS A 110 7.83 -0.45 1.01
N TYR A 111 7.04 -1.52 1.10
CA TYR A 111 5.63 -1.50 0.73
C TYR A 111 4.76 -1.43 1.97
N TRP A 112 3.70 -0.61 1.93
CA TRP A 112 2.71 -0.53 2.98
C TRP A 112 1.56 -1.50 2.74
N TYR A 113 1.22 -2.24 3.81
CA TYR A 113 0.06 -3.13 3.86
C TYR A 113 -0.88 -2.71 4.99
N TYR A 114 -2.17 -2.88 4.81
CA TYR A 114 -3.12 -2.76 5.90
C TYR A 114 -3.77 -4.11 6.22
N PHE A 115 -3.53 -4.60 7.43
CA PHE A 115 -4.11 -5.84 7.91
C PHE A 115 -5.41 -5.56 8.67
N GLN A 116 -6.49 -6.21 8.26
CA GLN A 116 -7.82 -6.09 8.83
C GLN A 116 -7.92 -6.78 10.20
N ALA A 117 -9.07 -6.67 10.89
CA ALA A 117 -9.31 -7.32 12.19
C ALA A 117 -9.11 -8.85 12.18
N ASN A 118 -9.31 -9.48 11.02
CA ASN A 118 -9.11 -10.92 10.82
C ASN A 118 -7.69 -11.30 10.38
N GLY A 119 -6.78 -10.35 10.36
CA GLY A 119 -5.39 -10.51 9.93
C GLY A 119 -5.15 -10.46 8.43
N LYS A 120 -6.19 -10.48 7.60
CA LYS A 120 -6.03 -10.44 6.14
C LYS A 120 -5.62 -9.04 5.66
N ALA A 121 -4.64 -8.98 4.77
CA ALA A 121 -4.32 -7.74 4.07
C ALA A 121 -5.52 -7.26 3.23
N LEU A 122 -5.72 -5.94 3.18
CA LEU A 122 -6.56 -5.35 2.14
C LEU A 122 -5.85 -5.50 0.80
N LYS A 123 -6.58 -5.87 -0.22
CA LYS A 123 -6.07 -5.98 -1.58
C LYS A 123 -7.12 -5.61 -2.63
N GLN A 124 -6.68 -5.44 -3.87
CA GLN A 124 -7.55 -5.34 -5.03
C GLN A 124 -8.46 -6.56 -5.08
N GLY A 125 -9.66 -6.40 -5.59
CA GLY A 125 -10.56 -7.52 -5.85
C GLY A 125 -10.38 -8.06 -7.28
N ASP A 126 -11.28 -8.94 -7.71
CA ASP A 126 -11.24 -9.57 -9.04
C ASP A 126 -11.48 -8.60 -10.22
N SER A 127 -11.79 -7.34 -9.93
CA SER A 127 -12.01 -6.30 -10.95
C SER A 127 -10.69 -5.64 -11.32
N SER A 128 -10.47 -5.40 -12.62
CA SER A 128 -9.34 -4.58 -13.08
C SER A 128 -9.46 -3.10 -12.68
N ASN A 129 -10.68 -2.61 -12.41
CA ASN A 129 -10.86 -1.22 -11.97
C ASN A 129 -10.41 -1.04 -10.52
N VAL A 130 -9.78 0.10 -10.24
CA VAL A 130 -9.35 0.50 -8.91
C VAL A 130 -10.49 0.37 -7.88
N ALA A 131 -10.28 -0.46 -6.85
CA ALA A 131 -11.21 -0.66 -5.75
C ALA A 131 -10.79 0.13 -4.51
N LEU A 132 -11.52 1.22 -4.25
CA LEU A 132 -11.25 2.06 -3.09
C LEU A 132 -11.64 1.37 -1.78
N LYS A 133 -10.71 1.29 -0.84
CA LYS A 133 -10.90 0.79 0.53
C LYS A 133 -10.86 1.96 1.51
N THR A 134 -11.69 1.89 2.55
CA THR A 134 -11.70 2.94 3.60
C THR A 134 -10.99 2.44 4.84
N VAL A 135 -9.93 3.15 5.24
CA VAL A 135 -9.17 2.89 6.46
C VAL A 135 -9.13 4.19 7.27
N ASN A 136 -9.61 4.16 8.49
CA ASN A 136 -9.63 5.31 9.41
C ASN A 136 -10.19 6.61 8.78
N GLY A 137 -11.22 6.48 7.94
CA GLY A 137 -11.92 7.61 7.31
C GLY A 137 -11.26 8.17 6.03
N LYS A 138 -10.06 7.72 5.68
CA LYS A 138 -9.41 8.01 4.39
C LYS A 138 -9.61 6.86 3.41
N LYS A 139 -9.53 7.13 2.11
CA LYS A 139 -9.63 6.12 1.05
C LYS A 139 -8.24 5.80 0.51
N TYR A 140 -8.02 4.52 0.26
CA TYR A 140 -6.79 3.96 -0.27
C TYR A 140 -7.11 2.97 -1.39
N ALA A 141 -6.13 2.67 -2.20
CA ALA A 141 -6.17 1.55 -3.13
C ALA A 141 -4.97 0.62 -2.86
N PHE A 142 -5.12 -0.64 -3.25
CA PHE A 142 -4.10 -1.67 -3.08
C PHE A 142 -4.04 -2.47 -4.38
N ASP A 143 -2.89 -3.05 -4.67
CA ASP A 143 -2.76 -4.01 -5.76
C ASP A 143 -3.33 -5.40 -5.38
N ASP A 144 -3.15 -6.40 -6.21
CA ASP A 144 -3.62 -7.77 -6.01
C ASP A 144 -2.79 -8.54 -4.97
N GLU A 145 -1.56 -8.08 -4.67
CA GLU A 145 -0.70 -8.59 -3.60
C GLU A 145 -0.97 -7.91 -2.26
N GLY A 146 -1.73 -6.81 -2.24
CA GLY A 146 -2.06 -6.05 -1.04
C GLY A 146 -1.10 -4.91 -0.73
N LYS A 147 -0.21 -4.56 -1.64
CA LYS A 147 0.64 -3.38 -1.54
C LYS A 147 -0.21 -2.13 -1.72
N MET A 148 -0.05 -1.15 -0.85
CA MET A 148 -0.75 0.14 -0.96
C MET A 148 -0.26 0.89 -2.18
N LEU A 149 -1.19 1.30 -3.04
CA LEU A 149 -0.87 2.14 -4.19
C LEU A 149 -0.62 3.59 -3.75
N TYR A 150 0.35 4.23 -4.38
CA TYR A 150 0.69 5.65 -4.21
C TYR A 150 1.02 6.27 -5.57
N GLY A 151 1.15 7.61 -5.63
CA GLY A 151 1.38 8.31 -6.89
C GLY A 151 0.21 8.22 -7.86
N TRP A 152 0.51 8.20 -9.15
CA TRP A 152 -0.47 8.13 -10.21
C TRP A 152 -0.95 6.69 -10.48
N VAL A 153 -2.27 6.54 -10.66
CA VAL A 153 -2.92 5.25 -10.93
C VAL A 153 -3.99 5.44 -12.00
N ALA A 154 -4.02 4.59 -13.03
CA ALA A 154 -5.08 4.57 -14.03
C ALA A 154 -6.37 3.97 -13.46
N ALA A 155 -7.54 4.36 -13.99
CA ALA A 155 -8.83 3.91 -13.46
C ALA A 155 -9.16 2.45 -13.75
N ASP A 156 -8.64 1.91 -14.84
CA ASP A 156 -8.90 0.57 -15.39
C ASP A 156 -7.80 -0.44 -15.06
N ASN A 157 -6.80 0.01 -14.34
CA ASN A 157 -5.69 -0.80 -13.84
C ASN A 157 -5.42 -0.45 -12.36
N ALA A 158 -5.39 -1.43 -11.49
CA ALA A 158 -5.07 -1.24 -10.08
C ALA A 158 -3.55 -1.32 -9.82
N GLU A 159 -2.78 -0.75 -10.72
CA GLU A 159 -1.33 -0.67 -10.65
C GLU A 159 -0.88 0.79 -10.62
N ARG A 160 0.22 1.04 -9.94
CA ARG A 160 0.90 2.32 -9.95
C ARG A 160 1.51 2.54 -11.33
N ILE A 161 1.34 3.74 -11.87
CA ILE A 161 2.03 4.16 -13.08
C ILE A 161 3.44 4.57 -12.69
N ASP A 162 4.43 4.06 -13.41
CA ASP A 162 5.81 4.51 -13.29
C ASP A 162 5.91 6.00 -13.64
N ASP A 163 6.61 6.76 -12.82
CA ASP A 163 6.76 8.22 -12.95
C ASP A 163 8.24 8.64 -12.98
N THR A 164 9.13 7.75 -13.44
CA THR A 164 10.57 8.05 -13.59
C THR A 164 10.77 9.26 -14.51
N ASP A 165 10.01 9.31 -15.58
CA ASP A 165 10.10 10.38 -16.57
C ASP A 165 9.24 11.62 -16.21
N GLY A 166 8.45 11.56 -15.12
CA GLY A 166 7.59 12.66 -14.68
C GLY A 166 6.33 12.83 -15.51
N ASP A 167 5.92 11.84 -16.30
CA ASP A 167 4.82 11.93 -17.26
C ASP A 167 3.57 11.10 -16.87
N ALA A 168 3.61 10.39 -15.76
CA ALA A 168 2.50 9.56 -15.27
C ALA A 168 1.19 10.34 -15.09
N PHE A 169 1.25 11.66 -14.92
CA PHE A 169 0.06 12.51 -14.87
C PHE A 169 -0.78 12.46 -16.16
N LYS A 170 -0.19 12.12 -17.31
CA LYS A 170 -0.89 12.02 -18.60
C LYS A 170 -1.94 10.90 -18.54
N ASP A 171 -1.56 9.74 -18.06
CA ASP A 171 -2.37 8.52 -18.03
C ASP A 171 -3.11 8.31 -16.69
N GLY A 172 -2.60 8.87 -15.59
CA GLY A 172 -3.20 8.73 -14.28
C GLY A 172 -4.59 9.38 -14.15
N ASP A 173 -5.55 8.62 -13.66
CA ASP A 173 -6.90 9.09 -13.33
C ASP A 173 -7.07 9.44 -11.85
N TYR A 174 -6.26 8.82 -10.99
CA TYR A 174 -6.19 9.04 -9.55
C TYR A 174 -4.80 9.44 -9.14
N TYR A 175 -4.70 10.13 -8.01
CA TYR A 175 -3.45 10.38 -7.32
C TYR A 175 -3.59 10.00 -5.84
N PHE A 176 -2.71 9.11 -5.37
CA PHE A 176 -2.75 8.54 -4.02
C PHE A 176 -1.63 9.06 -3.11
N GLY A 177 -1.30 10.35 -3.19
CA GLY A 177 -0.25 10.93 -2.36
C GLY A 177 1.14 10.35 -2.62
N GLY A 178 2.05 10.50 -1.66
CA GLY A 178 3.38 9.90 -1.72
C GLY A 178 3.42 8.48 -1.16
N GLU A 179 4.56 7.81 -1.27
CA GLU A 179 4.78 6.41 -0.88
C GLU A 179 4.39 6.11 0.58
N ASP A 180 4.58 7.06 1.48
CA ASP A 180 4.24 6.93 2.91
C ASP A 180 2.83 7.44 3.29
N ASP A 181 2.07 7.99 2.35
CA ASP A 181 0.71 8.48 2.62
C ASP A 181 -0.36 7.61 1.95
N GLY A 182 -0.26 7.37 0.64
CA GLY A 182 -1.17 6.54 -0.14
C GLY A 182 -2.65 6.95 -0.09
N ALA A 183 -2.98 8.06 0.54
CA ALA A 183 -4.36 8.50 0.66
C ALA A 183 -4.86 9.12 -0.64
N MET A 184 -6.07 8.71 -1.06
CA MET A 184 -6.73 9.23 -2.25
C MET A 184 -6.87 10.75 -2.22
N THR A 185 -6.31 11.42 -3.20
CA THR A 185 -6.43 12.88 -3.36
C THR A 185 -7.82 13.27 -3.84
N THR A 186 -8.33 14.38 -3.30
CA THR A 186 -9.56 15.06 -3.75
C THR A 186 -9.37 16.58 -3.70
N GLY A 187 -10.06 17.31 -4.57
CA GLY A 187 -9.91 18.76 -4.65
C GLY A 187 -8.72 19.17 -5.51
N TRP A 188 -8.17 20.34 -5.23
CA TRP A 188 -7.05 20.90 -5.96
C TRP A 188 -5.72 20.28 -5.53
N LEU A 189 -4.87 19.98 -6.50
CA LEU A 189 -3.49 19.55 -6.33
C LEU A 189 -2.58 20.35 -7.23
N LEU A 190 -1.54 20.96 -6.66
CA LEU A 190 -0.45 21.59 -7.40
C LEU A 190 0.73 20.62 -7.43
N MET A 191 1.24 20.33 -8.61
CA MET A 191 2.39 19.46 -8.82
C MET A 191 3.42 20.12 -9.71
N ASP A 192 4.67 19.85 -9.46
CA ASP A 192 5.77 20.19 -10.37
C ASP A 192 5.82 19.14 -11.48
N ILE A 193 5.89 19.61 -12.72
CA ILE A 193 5.94 18.80 -13.94
C ILE A 193 7.25 19.11 -14.63
N SER A 194 8.00 18.09 -15.00
CA SER A 194 9.24 18.23 -15.75
C SER A 194 8.98 18.87 -17.12
N TYR A 195 9.85 19.81 -17.51
CA TYR A 195 9.78 20.49 -18.79
C TYR A 195 9.85 19.51 -19.98
N ASP A 196 10.79 18.58 -19.95
CA ASP A 196 11.02 17.65 -21.06
C ASP A 196 9.79 16.78 -21.35
N GLU A 197 9.10 16.35 -20.30
CA GLU A 197 7.91 15.51 -20.40
C GLU A 197 6.64 16.30 -20.72
N ALA A 198 6.56 17.53 -20.22
CA ALA A 198 5.37 18.35 -20.39
C ALA A 198 5.33 19.09 -21.72
N SER A 199 6.47 19.44 -22.30
CA SER A 199 6.54 20.34 -23.46
C SER A 199 6.20 19.70 -24.79
N SER A 200 6.43 18.40 -24.97
CA SER A 200 6.32 17.73 -26.26
C SER A 200 4.89 17.46 -26.72
N ASP A 201 3.95 17.25 -25.79
CA ASP A 201 2.62 16.72 -26.10
C ASP A 201 1.46 17.67 -25.75
N TYR A 202 1.76 18.87 -25.20
CA TYR A 202 0.72 19.82 -24.86
C TYR A 202 0.16 20.52 -26.09
N VAL A 203 -1.13 20.32 -26.32
CA VAL A 203 -1.87 20.92 -27.42
C VAL A 203 -2.48 22.27 -27.01
N ILE A 204 -2.67 22.49 -25.71
CA ILE A 204 -3.35 23.67 -25.16
C ILE A 204 -2.48 24.39 -24.13
N ALA A 205 -2.51 25.72 -24.22
CA ALA A 205 -1.87 26.62 -23.26
C ALA A 205 -2.46 26.49 -21.82
N PRO A 206 -1.72 26.91 -20.76
CA PRO A 206 -0.52 27.72 -20.89
C PRO A 206 0.69 26.91 -21.32
N ALA A 207 1.43 27.49 -22.24
CA ALA A 207 2.71 26.92 -22.67
C ALA A 207 3.68 26.90 -21.48
N PHE A 208 4.57 25.92 -21.46
CA PHE A 208 5.70 25.90 -20.52
C PHE A 208 6.75 26.93 -20.97
N ASN A 209 7.49 27.49 -20.02
CA ASN A 209 8.67 28.27 -20.35
C ASN A 209 9.78 27.31 -20.80
N ASP A 210 10.59 27.75 -21.74
CA ASP A 210 11.68 26.94 -22.25
C ASP A 210 12.67 26.61 -21.12
N ASP A 211 13.06 25.33 -21.04
CA ASP A 211 14.07 24.79 -20.13
C ASP A 211 13.78 24.95 -18.61
N GLU A 212 12.53 25.06 -18.20
CA GLU A 212 12.15 25.19 -16.78
C GLU A 212 11.03 24.23 -16.40
N ASP A 213 11.19 23.54 -15.29
CA ASP A 213 10.11 22.79 -14.63
C ASP A 213 9.04 23.75 -14.15
N GLN A 214 7.79 23.38 -14.24
CA GLN A 214 6.68 24.25 -13.90
C GLN A 214 5.61 23.52 -13.11
N SER A 215 5.06 24.21 -12.08
CA SER A 215 3.92 23.70 -11.34
C SER A 215 2.64 23.84 -12.16
N ARG A 216 1.80 22.82 -12.11
CA ARG A 216 0.47 22.78 -12.71
C ARG A 216 -0.58 22.32 -11.74
N TRP A 217 -1.79 22.86 -11.91
CA TRP A 217 -2.95 22.52 -11.11
C TRP A 217 -3.76 21.41 -11.75
N PHE A 218 -4.14 20.45 -10.91
CA PHE A 218 -5.10 19.40 -11.21
C PHE A 218 -6.29 19.49 -10.25
N TYR A 219 -7.43 18.97 -10.66
CA TYR A 219 -8.59 18.87 -9.77
C TYR A 219 -9.17 17.45 -9.77
N PHE A 220 -9.28 16.89 -8.57
CA PHE A 220 -9.85 15.56 -8.35
C PHE A 220 -11.25 15.68 -7.75
N LYS A 221 -12.21 14.97 -8.33
CA LYS A 221 -13.59 14.90 -7.84
C LYS A 221 -13.63 14.20 -6.47
N SER A 222 -14.78 14.25 -5.78
CA SER A 222 -14.99 13.56 -4.49
C SER A 222 -14.84 12.03 -4.56
N ASN A 223 -14.94 11.45 -5.75
CA ASN A 223 -14.66 10.03 -5.99
C ASN A 223 -13.18 9.75 -6.32
N GLY A 224 -12.31 10.73 -6.26
CA GLY A 224 -10.88 10.64 -6.53
C GLY A 224 -10.48 10.76 -8.00
N LYS A 225 -11.43 10.73 -8.93
CA LYS A 225 -11.08 10.83 -10.36
C LYS A 225 -10.72 12.25 -10.78
N LYS A 226 -9.60 12.39 -11.46
CA LYS A 226 -9.14 13.61 -12.08
C LYS A 226 -10.18 14.15 -13.09
N ILE A 227 -10.34 15.47 -13.19
CA ILE A 227 -11.07 16.10 -14.29
C ILE A 227 -10.12 16.25 -15.46
N LYS A 228 -10.49 15.73 -16.61
CA LYS A 228 -9.77 15.87 -17.89
C LYS A 228 -10.77 15.95 -19.04
N ALA A 229 -10.35 16.48 -20.19
CA ALA A 229 -11.09 16.35 -21.44
C ALA A 229 -11.05 14.89 -21.92
N GLU A 230 -12.10 14.44 -22.56
CA GLU A 230 -12.27 13.04 -22.97
C GLU A 230 -12.78 12.97 -24.44
N GLY A 231 -12.44 11.89 -25.13
CA GLY A 231 -12.85 11.67 -26.53
C GLY A 231 -12.17 12.66 -27.47
N ASP A 232 -12.95 13.29 -28.34
CA ASP A 232 -12.47 14.28 -29.30
C ASP A 232 -12.35 15.70 -28.72
N ASP A 233 -12.73 15.89 -27.45
CA ASP A 233 -12.60 17.17 -26.77
C ASP A 233 -11.14 17.39 -26.35
N ILE A 234 -10.57 18.53 -26.74
CA ILE A 234 -9.21 18.92 -26.34
C ILE A 234 -9.21 19.74 -25.04
N GLN A 235 -10.37 20.19 -24.59
CA GLN A 235 -10.53 21.00 -23.39
C GLN A 235 -11.92 20.82 -22.77
N LYS A 236 -11.99 20.73 -21.43
CA LYS A 236 -13.23 20.54 -20.67
C LYS A 236 -13.44 21.65 -19.67
N GLY A 237 -14.53 22.40 -19.83
CA GLY A 237 -14.96 23.39 -18.85
C GLY A 237 -15.64 22.77 -17.64
N LYS A 238 -15.33 23.25 -16.42
CA LYS A 238 -15.94 22.83 -15.17
C LYS A 238 -16.14 23.98 -14.21
N THR A 239 -17.32 24.06 -13.60
CA THR A 239 -17.57 25.02 -12.50
C THR A 239 -17.23 24.37 -11.16
N ILE A 240 -16.32 24.99 -10.41
CA ILE A 240 -15.87 24.55 -9.08
C ILE A 240 -16.00 25.74 -8.15
N ASN A 241 -16.77 25.60 -7.07
CA ASN A 241 -17.03 26.65 -6.09
C ASN A 241 -17.48 28.00 -6.72
N GLY A 242 -18.27 27.92 -7.81
CA GLY A 242 -18.84 29.09 -8.47
C GLY A 242 -17.94 29.75 -9.52
N LYS A 243 -16.69 29.35 -9.64
CA LYS A 243 -15.76 29.78 -10.70
C LYS A 243 -15.67 28.75 -11.81
N LYS A 244 -15.44 29.21 -13.04
CA LYS A 244 -15.25 28.34 -14.20
C LYS A 244 -13.77 28.11 -14.41
N TYR A 245 -13.42 26.85 -14.66
CA TYR A 245 -12.07 26.40 -14.95
C TYR A 245 -12.10 25.55 -16.21
N GLU A 246 -10.97 25.49 -16.91
CA GLU A 246 -10.79 24.66 -18.09
C GLU A 246 -9.62 23.71 -17.86
N PHE A 247 -9.78 22.46 -18.32
CA PHE A 247 -8.80 21.40 -18.16
C PHE A 247 -8.54 20.74 -19.51
N ASP A 248 -7.28 20.46 -19.83
CA ASP A 248 -6.89 19.76 -21.04
C ASP A 248 -7.14 18.25 -20.98
N GLN A 249 -6.70 17.54 -22.00
CA GLN A 249 -6.82 16.08 -22.12
C GLN A 249 -6.04 15.32 -21.03
N TYR A 250 -5.01 15.89 -20.45
CA TYR A 250 -4.22 15.33 -19.37
C TYR A 250 -4.72 15.74 -17.97
N GLY A 251 -5.69 16.64 -17.93
CA GLY A 251 -6.27 17.15 -16.68
C GLY A 251 -5.53 18.35 -16.08
N VAL A 252 -4.62 18.94 -16.82
CA VAL A 252 -3.97 20.19 -16.43
C VAL A 252 -4.95 21.35 -16.56
N MET A 253 -5.04 22.19 -15.51
CA MET A 253 -5.83 23.41 -15.58
C MET A 253 -5.19 24.41 -16.53
N THR A 254 -5.91 24.80 -17.58
CA THR A 254 -5.43 25.69 -18.64
C THR A 254 -5.97 27.12 -18.52
N ALA A 255 -7.12 27.30 -17.87
CA ALA A 255 -7.73 28.60 -17.66
C ALA A 255 -8.64 28.64 -16.40
N GLU A 256 -8.79 29.86 -15.84
CA GLU A 256 -9.73 30.23 -14.75
C GLU A 256 -10.74 31.29 -15.24
#